data_29ce5883b23dcc258e1471bf27c54cef
#
_entry.id   29ce5883b23dcc258e1471bf27c54cef
#
_cell.length_a   1.000
_cell.length_b   1.000
_cell.length_c   1.000
_cell.angle_alpha   90.00
_cell.angle_beta   90.00
_cell.angle_gamma   90.00
#
_symmetry.space_group_name_H-M   'P 1'
#
loop_
_entity.id
_entity.type
_entity.pdbx_description
1 polymer ?
#
loop_
_entity_poly.entity_id
_entity_poly.type
_entity_poly.pdbx_seq_one_letter_code
_entity_poly.pdbx_strand_id
1 'polypeptide(L)'
;EFSRMEVAKLLDETKDMINHLDEEELKSLLLQFFIRMQTVEERKGYSEQQFFLDIKNTYNNLLEYKKNQANAQHSQYDTTHIVFGDSPTGSLKIALKKLGLNQKENTINFSDLFSIGPIWNLHDSQGITNRYDWLRTHINIDEEVLLNYEEYFNRTIFDIKQTPSHHPIIIWAGENAHEQTGLRFVLYLLKEKTNDIYLINTNEAYKTHFDRKEIDFTPLHMGELSFEQLKQMYENKENIH
;
A
#
# COMPACT_ATOMS: atom_id res chain seq x y z
N GLU A 1 3.47 -19.84 -26.24
CA GLU A 1 3.34 -18.40 -26.56
C GLU A 1 2.58 -17.73 -25.42
N PHE A 2 3.23 -16.83 -24.70
CA PHE A 2 2.56 -16.03 -23.69
C PHE A 2 1.56 -15.10 -24.36
N SER A 3 0.36 -14.99 -23.81
CA SER A 3 -0.60 -14.01 -24.27
C SER A 3 -0.09 -12.58 -23.99
N ARG A 4 -0.55 -11.58 -24.76
CA ARG A 4 -0.20 -10.17 -24.50
C ARG A 4 -0.51 -9.74 -23.07
N MET A 5 -1.54 -10.32 -22.47
CA MET A 5 -1.98 -10.04 -21.10
C MET A 5 -1.01 -10.63 -20.05
N GLU A 6 -0.46 -11.83 -20.30
CA GLU A 6 0.55 -12.44 -19.42
C GLU A 6 1.89 -11.68 -19.45
N VAL A 7 2.28 -11.18 -20.63
CA VAL A 7 3.49 -10.35 -20.78
C VAL A 7 3.32 -9.01 -20.05
N ALA A 8 2.16 -8.38 -20.16
CA ALA A 8 1.87 -7.12 -19.45
C ALA A 8 1.92 -7.32 -17.93
N LYS A 9 1.30 -8.38 -17.42
CA LYS A 9 1.33 -8.73 -15.99
C LYS A 9 2.77 -8.96 -15.49
N LEU A 10 3.58 -9.69 -16.26
CA LEU A 10 4.98 -9.95 -15.91
C LEU A 10 5.81 -8.65 -15.88
N LEU A 11 5.56 -7.73 -16.81
CA LEU A 11 6.22 -6.43 -16.85
C LEU A 11 5.84 -5.57 -15.65
N ASP A 12 4.57 -5.57 -15.25
CA ASP A 12 4.10 -4.81 -14.09
C ASP A 12 4.67 -5.39 -12.79
N GLU A 13 4.67 -6.71 -12.61
CA GLU A 13 5.31 -7.37 -11.46
C GLU A 13 6.82 -7.06 -11.38
N THR A 14 7.50 -6.99 -12.53
CA THR A 14 8.93 -6.65 -12.59
C THR A 14 9.18 -5.19 -12.25
N LYS A 15 8.36 -4.27 -12.74
CA LYS A 15 8.44 -2.84 -12.38
C LYS A 15 8.19 -2.62 -10.90
N ASP A 16 7.13 -3.23 -10.37
CA ASP A 16 6.82 -3.18 -8.95
C ASP A 16 8.00 -3.64 -8.10
N MET A 17 8.64 -4.74 -8.48
CA MET A 17 9.82 -5.25 -7.79
C MET A 17 10.98 -4.23 -7.83
N ILE A 18 11.28 -3.67 -8.99
CA ILE A 18 12.39 -2.71 -9.17
C ILE A 18 12.14 -1.46 -8.33
N ASN A 19 10.90 -0.95 -8.31
CA ASN A 19 10.53 0.23 -7.53
C ASN A 19 10.66 0.02 -6.01
N HIS A 20 10.72 -1.22 -5.54
CA HIS A 20 10.89 -1.55 -4.13
C HIS A 20 12.33 -1.89 -3.74
N LEU A 21 13.28 -1.78 -4.68
CA LEU A 21 14.70 -1.88 -4.38
C LEU A 21 15.24 -0.54 -3.89
N ASP A 22 16.05 -0.57 -2.84
CA ASP A 22 16.83 0.59 -2.49
C ASP A 22 18.00 0.82 -3.49
N GLU A 23 18.64 1.98 -3.41
CA GLU A 23 19.69 2.36 -4.34
C GLU A 23 20.89 1.39 -4.32
N GLU A 24 21.25 0.86 -3.16
CA GLU A 24 22.36 -0.07 -3.00
C GLU A 24 22.01 -1.47 -3.55
N GLU A 25 20.80 -1.93 -3.33
CA GLU A 25 20.28 -3.17 -3.91
C GLU A 25 20.25 -3.10 -5.43
N LEU A 26 19.79 -1.97 -5.99
CA LEU A 26 19.75 -1.73 -7.44
C LEU A 26 21.16 -1.68 -8.05
N LYS A 27 22.09 -0.96 -7.43
CA LYS A 27 23.49 -0.90 -7.84
C LYS A 27 24.15 -2.28 -7.83
N SER A 28 23.91 -3.05 -6.77
CA SER A 28 24.42 -4.42 -6.65
C SER A 28 23.89 -5.34 -7.75
N LEU A 29 22.59 -5.24 -8.06
CA LEU A 29 21.96 -6.02 -9.13
C LEU A 29 22.55 -5.68 -10.50
N LEU A 30 22.70 -4.39 -10.81
CA LEU A 30 23.30 -3.92 -12.05
C LEU A 30 24.76 -4.36 -12.19
N LEU A 31 25.53 -4.25 -11.11
CA LEU A 31 26.94 -4.69 -11.10
C LEU A 31 27.04 -6.19 -11.38
N GLN A 32 26.23 -7.01 -10.73
CA GLN A 32 26.21 -8.45 -10.99
C GLN A 32 25.82 -8.79 -12.43
N PHE A 33 24.84 -8.05 -12.99
CA PHE A 33 24.44 -8.22 -14.38
C PHE A 33 25.58 -7.92 -15.34
N PHE A 34 26.25 -6.78 -15.19
CA PHE A 34 27.35 -6.37 -16.07
C PHE A 34 28.58 -7.29 -15.94
N ILE A 35 28.95 -7.72 -14.73
CA ILE A 35 30.06 -8.68 -14.54
C ILE A 35 29.78 -9.99 -15.28
N ARG A 36 28.56 -10.52 -15.17
CA ARG A 36 28.19 -11.77 -15.87
C ARG A 36 28.16 -11.58 -17.38
N MET A 37 27.68 -10.45 -17.88
CA MET A 37 27.69 -10.12 -19.31
C MET A 37 29.12 -10.09 -19.87
N GLN A 38 30.04 -9.41 -19.20
CA GLN A 38 31.47 -9.39 -19.61
C GLN A 38 32.08 -10.80 -19.57
N THR A 39 31.72 -11.62 -18.60
CA THR A 39 32.23 -12.98 -18.47
C THR A 39 31.79 -13.86 -19.65
N VAL A 40 30.59 -13.67 -20.18
CA VAL A 40 30.11 -14.34 -21.41
C VAL A 40 30.94 -13.87 -22.62
N GLU A 41 31.14 -12.56 -22.77
CA GLU A 41 31.90 -11.98 -23.89
C GLU A 41 33.36 -12.46 -23.92
N GLU A 42 34.02 -12.55 -22.76
CA GLU A 42 35.37 -13.02 -22.63
C GLU A 42 35.56 -14.54 -22.83
N ARG A 43 34.49 -15.28 -23.07
CA ARG A 43 34.47 -16.74 -23.32
C ARG A 43 35.24 -17.59 -22.27
N LYS A 44 35.18 -17.21 -21.00
CA LYS A 44 35.88 -17.88 -19.89
C LYS A 44 35.10 -19.11 -19.34
N GLY A 45 34.48 -19.89 -20.22
CA GLY A 45 33.73 -21.10 -19.80
C GLY A 45 32.34 -20.83 -19.24
N TYR A 46 31.86 -19.58 -19.33
CA TYR A 46 30.53 -19.16 -18.94
C TYR A 46 29.67 -18.99 -20.18
N SER A 47 28.63 -19.81 -20.36
CA SER A 47 27.80 -19.82 -21.55
C SER A 47 26.63 -18.84 -21.46
N GLU A 48 26.08 -18.42 -22.60
CA GLU A 48 24.86 -17.64 -22.66
C GLU A 48 23.69 -18.31 -21.94
N GLN A 49 23.60 -19.64 -22.04
CA GLN A 49 22.59 -20.42 -21.35
C GLN A 49 22.77 -20.36 -19.83
N GLN A 50 24.00 -20.44 -19.34
CA GLN A 50 24.30 -20.30 -17.92
C GLN A 50 24.02 -18.88 -17.43
N PHE A 51 24.37 -17.86 -18.23
CA PHE A 51 24.03 -16.47 -17.95
C PHE A 51 22.52 -16.28 -17.76
N PHE A 52 21.72 -16.81 -18.70
CA PHE A 52 20.26 -16.73 -18.60
C PHE A 52 19.72 -17.39 -17.32
N LEU A 53 20.22 -18.60 -16.99
CA LEU A 53 19.81 -19.29 -15.77
C LEU A 53 20.19 -18.51 -14.51
N ASP A 54 21.36 -17.93 -14.45
CA ASP A 54 21.81 -17.18 -13.29
C ASP A 54 21.07 -15.87 -13.12
N ILE A 55 20.72 -15.17 -14.20
CA ILE A 55 19.87 -13.98 -14.15
C ILE A 55 18.47 -14.35 -13.69
N LYS A 56 17.88 -15.44 -14.20
CA LYS A 56 16.57 -15.94 -13.77
C LYS A 56 16.57 -16.31 -12.29
N ASN A 57 17.62 -16.97 -11.82
CA ASN A 57 17.76 -17.32 -10.40
C ASN A 57 17.91 -16.07 -9.52
N THR A 58 18.70 -15.08 -9.97
CA THR A 58 18.84 -13.81 -9.24
C THR A 58 17.51 -13.09 -9.13
N TYR A 59 16.72 -13.03 -10.21
CA TYR A 59 15.39 -12.47 -10.23
C TYR A 59 14.44 -13.18 -9.24
N ASN A 60 14.38 -14.51 -9.32
CA ASN A 60 13.51 -15.31 -8.42
C ASN A 60 13.91 -15.15 -6.94
N ASN A 61 15.21 -15.16 -6.65
CA ASN A 61 15.71 -14.98 -5.28
C ASN A 61 15.37 -13.60 -4.74
N LEU A 62 15.44 -12.57 -5.58
CA LEU A 62 15.08 -11.21 -5.20
C LEU A 62 13.59 -11.07 -4.91
N LEU A 63 12.72 -11.66 -5.75
CA LEU A 63 11.27 -11.72 -5.50
C LEU A 63 10.97 -12.42 -4.18
N GLU A 64 11.61 -13.56 -3.93
CA GLU A 64 11.42 -14.32 -2.70
C GLU A 64 11.94 -13.56 -1.47
N TYR A 65 13.10 -12.90 -1.58
CA TYR A 65 13.67 -12.06 -0.54
C TYR A 65 12.71 -10.91 -0.17
N LYS A 66 12.20 -10.15 -1.15
CA LYS A 66 11.25 -9.06 -0.90
C LYS A 66 9.94 -9.56 -0.30
N LYS A 67 9.43 -10.69 -0.78
CA LYS A 67 8.24 -11.33 -0.21
C LYS A 67 8.48 -11.76 1.25
N ASN A 68 9.64 -12.33 1.53
CA ASN A 68 9.99 -12.77 2.89
C ASN A 68 10.24 -11.56 3.81
N GLN A 69 10.83 -10.48 3.31
CA GLN A 69 11.01 -9.23 4.07
C GLN A 69 9.65 -8.60 4.43
N ALA A 70 8.72 -8.50 3.47
CA ALA A 70 7.36 -8.04 3.72
C ALA A 70 6.64 -8.96 4.72
N ASN A 71 6.72 -10.27 4.54
CA ASN A 71 6.13 -11.25 5.46
C ASN A 71 6.73 -11.16 6.86
N ALA A 72 8.04 -10.97 6.99
CA ALA A 72 8.70 -10.80 8.29
C ALA A 72 8.24 -9.51 8.98
N GLN A 73 8.05 -8.43 8.23
CA GLN A 73 7.54 -7.16 8.72
C GLN A 73 6.08 -7.29 9.21
N HIS A 74 5.26 -8.07 8.48
CA HIS A 74 3.87 -8.35 8.84
C HIS A 74 3.73 -9.45 9.91
N SER A 75 4.68 -10.40 10.00
CA SER A 75 4.58 -11.56 10.91
C SER A 75 4.54 -11.22 12.40
N GLN A 76 4.92 -10.01 12.77
CA GLN A 76 4.83 -9.55 14.16
C GLN A 76 3.43 -9.00 14.53
N TYR A 77 2.55 -8.82 13.54
CA TYR A 77 1.22 -8.26 13.72
C TYR A 77 0.14 -9.32 13.50
N ASP A 78 -0.98 -9.15 14.19
CA ASP A 78 -2.15 -10.03 14.09
C ASP A 78 -3.27 -9.39 13.26
N THR A 79 -3.23 -8.08 13.03
CA THR A 79 -4.28 -7.29 12.37
C THR A 79 -3.65 -6.15 11.59
N THR A 80 -4.26 -5.77 10.46
CA THR A 80 -3.83 -4.64 9.65
C THR A 80 -4.95 -3.61 9.51
N HIS A 81 -4.64 -2.36 9.87
CA HIS A 81 -5.51 -1.21 9.66
C HIS A 81 -5.14 -0.48 8.38
N ILE A 82 -6.13 -0.02 7.62
CA ILE A 82 -5.94 0.85 6.46
C ILE A 82 -6.68 2.16 6.73
N VAL A 83 -5.96 3.26 6.62
CA VAL A 83 -6.43 4.61 6.95
C VAL A 83 -6.03 5.58 5.84
N PHE A 84 -6.87 6.57 5.58
CA PHE A 84 -6.67 7.57 4.52
C PHE A 84 -6.18 8.91 5.11
N GLY A 85 -4.88 9.17 4.98
CA GLY A 85 -4.21 10.40 5.39
C GLY A 85 -3.37 10.31 6.66
N ASP A 86 -2.41 11.24 6.79
CA ASP A 86 -1.38 11.23 7.84
C ASP A 86 -1.95 11.53 9.24
N SER A 87 -2.81 12.56 9.32
CA SER A 87 -3.41 12.97 10.60
C SER A 87 -4.30 11.88 11.21
N PRO A 88 -5.25 11.26 10.46
CA PRO A 88 -6.02 10.11 10.93
C PRO A 88 -5.14 8.94 11.37
N THR A 89 -4.10 8.65 10.59
CA THR A 89 -3.15 7.57 10.89
C THR A 89 -2.42 7.81 12.21
N GLY A 90 -1.96 9.04 12.45
CA GLY A 90 -1.33 9.42 13.71
C GLY A 90 -2.26 9.26 14.90
N SER A 91 -3.51 9.69 14.78
CA SER A 91 -4.53 9.56 15.82
C SER A 91 -4.85 8.09 16.12
N LEU A 92 -4.97 7.25 15.09
CA LEU A 92 -5.21 5.80 15.28
C LEU A 92 -4.03 5.12 15.98
N LYS A 93 -2.79 5.42 15.59
CA LYS A 93 -1.59 4.87 16.25
C LYS A 93 -1.56 5.20 17.73
N ILE A 94 -1.99 6.42 18.14
CA ILE A 94 -2.12 6.81 19.54
C ILE A 94 -3.22 5.99 20.23
N ALA A 95 -4.37 5.80 19.59
CA ALA A 95 -5.47 5.00 20.12
C ALA A 95 -5.02 3.54 20.36
N LEU A 96 -4.40 2.91 19.34
CA LEU A 96 -3.87 1.54 19.44
C LEU A 96 -2.80 1.40 20.55
N LYS A 97 -1.92 2.40 20.69
CA LYS A 97 -0.94 2.42 21.77
C LYS A 97 -1.61 2.46 23.15
N LYS A 98 -2.67 3.25 23.32
CA LYS A 98 -3.42 3.32 24.59
C LYS A 98 -4.23 2.06 24.88
N LEU A 99 -4.60 1.30 23.83
CA LEU A 99 -5.20 -0.04 23.94
C LEU A 99 -4.16 -1.15 24.23
N GLY A 100 -2.85 -0.84 24.13
CA GLY A 100 -1.79 -1.86 24.23
C GLY A 100 -1.68 -2.75 23.00
N LEU A 101 -2.22 -2.31 21.86
CA LEU A 101 -2.30 -3.07 20.60
C LEU A 101 -1.21 -2.69 19.59
N ASN A 102 -0.46 -1.63 19.83
CA ASN A 102 0.54 -1.08 18.90
C ASN A 102 1.68 -2.03 18.51
N GLN A 103 1.88 -3.11 19.25
CA GLN A 103 2.85 -4.16 18.92
C GLN A 103 2.21 -5.37 18.19
N LYS A 104 0.88 -5.41 18.11
CA LYS A 104 0.11 -6.51 17.52
C LYS A 104 -0.66 -6.10 16.27
N GLU A 105 -0.87 -4.83 16.07
CA GLU A 105 -1.69 -4.31 15.00
C GLU A 105 -0.92 -3.29 14.17
N ASN A 106 -0.83 -3.55 12.86
CA ASN A 106 -0.16 -2.68 11.90
C ASN A 106 -1.12 -1.63 11.36
N THR A 107 -0.59 -0.47 10.98
CA THR A 107 -1.35 0.60 10.34
C THR A 107 -0.71 0.99 9.03
N ILE A 108 -1.40 0.74 7.92
CA ILE A 108 -1.04 1.20 6.59
C ILE A 108 -1.72 2.55 6.36
N ASN A 109 -0.92 3.57 6.11
CA ASN A 109 -1.39 4.90 5.72
C ASN A 109 -1.51 4.99 4.21
N PHE A 110 -2.69 5.28 3.69
CA PHE A 110 -2.85 5.62 2.28
C PHE A 110 -3.08 7.12 2.13
N SER A 111 -1.99 7.88 2.09
CA SER A 111 -2.00 9.34 1.95
C SER A 111 -2.04 9.72 0.48
N ASP A 112 -3.21 10.12 -0.01
CA ASP A 112 -3.43 10.67 -1.36
C ASP A 112 -4.67 11.56 -1.34
N LEU A 113 -4.89 12.33 -2.40
CA LEU A 113 -6.06 13.21 -2.57
C LEU A 113 -7.13 12.54 -3.45
N PHE A 114 -7.70 11.42 -3.01
CA PHE A 114 -8.63 10.61 -3.80
C PHE A 114 -9.91 11.35 -4.28
N SER A 115 -10.25 12.49 -3.68
CA SER A 115 -11.41 13.28 -4.07
C SER A 115 -11.21 14.13 -5.32
N ILE A 116 -9.98 14.26 -5.84
CA ILE A 116 -9.64 15.09 -6.98
C ILE A 116 -8.71 14.37 -7.96
N GLY A 117 -8.72 14.82 -9.21
CA GLY A 117 -7.85 14.31 -10.27
C GLY A 117 -8.24 12.93 -10.80
N PRO A 118 -7.45 12.39 -11.73
CA PRO A 118 -7.72 11.10 -12.34
C PRO A 118 -7.48 9.96 -11.34
N ILE A 119 -8.46 9.07 -11.23
CA ILE A 119 -8.41 7.86 -10.38
C ILE A 119 -8.47 6.59 -11.22
N TRP A 120 -8.28 6.73 -12.52
CA TRP A 120 -8.37 5.64 -13.47
C TRP A 120 -7.09 4.80 -13.47
N ASN A 121 -7.23 3.48 -13.43
CA ASN A 121 -6.12 2.51 -13.44
C ASN A 121 -5.01 2.72 -12.38
N LEU A 122 -5.36 3.19 -11.19
CA LEU A 122 -4.39 3.42 -10.10
C LEU A 122 -3.71 2.13 -9.59
N HIS A 123 -4.12 0.98 -10.08
CA HIS A 123 -3.51 -0.31 -9.75
C HIS A 123 -2.31 -0.65 -10.63
N ASP A 124 -2.02 0.15 -11.65
CA ASP A 124 -0.86 0.01 -12.55
C ASP A 124 0.00 1.30 -12.57
N SER A 125 1.24 1.16 -13.02
CA SER A 125 2.21 2.26 -13.06
C SER A 125 1.77 3.42 -13.95
N GLN A 126 1.09 3.15 -15.08
CA GLN A 126 0.65 4.20 -15.98
C GLN A 126 -0.44 5.08 -15.37
N GLY A 127 -1.38 4.47 -14.63
CA GLY A 127 -2.41 5.22 -13.91
C GLY A 127 -1.81 6.11 -12.82
N ILE A 128 -0.80 5.61 -12.10
CA ILE A 128 -0.09 6.36 -11.05
C ILE A 128 0.68 7.53 -11.66
N THR A 129 1.44 7.30 -12.74
CA THR A 129 2.17 8.36 -13.46
C THR A 129 1.22 9.43 -14.02
N ASN A 130 0.10 9.04 -14.64
CA ASN A 130 -0.90 9.99 -15.13
C ASN A 130 -1.48 10.85 -14.00
N ARG A 131 -1.71 10.24 -12.83
CA ARG A 131 -2.17 10.94 -11.65
C ARG A 131 -1.12 11.90 -11.09
N TYR A 132 0.14 11.45 -10.98
CA TYR A 132 1.26 12.29 -10.57
C TYR A 132 1.40 13.53 -11.45
N ASP A 133 1.41 13.36 -12.77
CA ASP A 133 1.51 14.46 -13.73
C ASP A 133 0.35 15.44 -13.61
N TRP A 134 -0.87 14.93 -13.38
CA TRP A 134 -2.04 15.76 -13.17
C TRP A 134 -1.93 16.56 -11.87
N LEU A 135 -1.59 15.93 -10.76
CA LEU A 135 -1.42 16.58 -9.45
C LEU A 135 -0.38 17.71 -9.54
N ARG A 136 0.79 17.40 -10.12
CA ARG A 136 1.88 18.35 -10.30
C ARG A 136 1.48 19.58 -11.12
N THR A 137 0.61 19.42 -12.10
CA THR A 137 0.25 20.51 -13.04
C THR A 137 -0.98 21.29 -12.62
N HIS A 138 -1.87 20.74 -11.79
CA HIS A 138 -3.17 21.36 -11.48
C HIS A 138 -3.30 21.74 -10.01
N ILE A 139 -2.50 21.18 -9.12
CA ILE A 139 -2.60 21.43 -7.69
C ILE A 139 -1.27 22.02 -7.20
N ASN A 140 -1.36 23.07 -6.40
CA ASN A 140 -0.18 23.61 -5.73
C ASN A 140 0.17 22.75 -4.51
N ILE A 141 0.86 21.62 -4.77
CA ILE A 141 1.37 20.72 -3.75
C ILE A 141 2.85 20.99 -3.56
N ASP A 142 3.34 20.90 -2.34
CA ASP A 142 4.75 21.03 -2.01
C ASP A 142 5.58 20.03 -2.82
N GLU A 143 6.67 20.49 -3.43
CA GLU A 143 7.55 19.66 -4.26
C GLU A 143 8.12 18.46 -3.47
N GLU A 144 8.38 18.61 -2.16
CA GLU A 144 8.83 17.51 -1.32
C GLU A 144 7.81 16.35 -1.24
N VAL A 145 6.52 16.66 -1.22
CA VAL A 145 5.44 15.66 -1.21
C VAL A 145 5.37 14.91 -2.54
N LEU A 146 5.65 15.60 -3.65
CA LEU A 146 5.62 15.02 -4.98
C LEU A 146 6.88 14.23 -5.33
N LEU A 147 8.01 14.52 -4.66
CA LEU A 147 9.31 13.95 -5.02
C LEU A 147 9.33 12.41 -5.00
N ASN A 148 8.60 11.80 -4.07
CA ASN A 148 8.54 10.34 -3.88
C ASN A 148 7.11 9.80 -4.06
N TYR A 149 6.22 10.54 -4.73
CA TYR A 149 4.81 10.22 -4.84
C TYR A 149 4.55 8.82 -5.41
N GLU A 150 5.13 8.52 -6.58
CA GLU A 150 4.92 7.25 -7.26
C GLU A 150 5.47 6.06 -6.46
N GLU A 151 6.64 6.24 -5.85
CA GLU A 151 7.26 5.23 -4.99
C GLU A 151 6.39 4.95 -3.77
N TYR A 152 5.96 6.01 -3.08
CA TYR A 152 5.09 5.88 -1.91
C TYR A 152 3.76 5.21 -2.26
N PHE A 153 3.15 5.60 -3.38
CA PHE A 153 1.88 5.04 -3.84
C PHE A 153 2.01 3.54 -4.16
N ASN A 154 3.04 3.17 -4.92
CA ASN A 154 3.34 1.79 -5.26
C ASN A 154 3.64 0.94 -4.01
N ARG A 155 4.42 1.48 -3.09
CA ARG A 155 4.73 0.81 -1.82
C ARG A 155 3.48 0.56 -0.99
N THR A 156 2.59 1.53 -0.90
CA THR A 156 1.33 1.36 -0.17
C THR A 156 0.45 0.27 -0.79
N ILE A 157 0.33 0.23 -2.13
CA ILE A 157 -0.37 -0.85 -2.83
C ILE A 157 0.27 -2.21 -2.52
N PHE A 158 1.60 -2.27 -2.57
CA PHE A 158 2.34 -3.49 -2.27
C PHE A 158 2.07 -3.97 -0.84
N ASP A 159 2.19 -3.10 0.17
CA ASP A 159 1.94 -3.43 1.57
C ASP A 159 0.51 -3.95 1.80
N ILE A 160 -0.49 -3.34 1.16
CA ILE A 160 -1.88 -3.82 1.20
C ILE A 160 -2.00 -5.22 0.59
N LYS A 161 -1.42 -5.44 -0.58
CA LYS A 161 -1.45 -6.74 -1.27
C LYS A 161 -0.66 -7.83 -0.53
N GLN A 162 0.41 -7.48 0.19
CA GLN A 162 1.24 -8.42 0.95
C GLN A 162 0.69 -8.73 2.36
N THR A 163 -0.39 -8.06 2.79
CA THR A 163 -1.05 -8.41 4.07
C THR A 163 -1.35 -9.91 4.11
N PRO A 164 -0.86 -10.67 5.13
CA PRO A 164 -1.07 -12.11 5.23
C PRO A 164 -2.55 -12.48 5.23
N SER A 165 -2.91 -13.59 4.56
CA SER A 165 -4.32 -13.98 4.38
C SER A 165 -5.07 -14.30 5.67
N HIS A 166 -4.35 -14.58 6.76
CA HIS A 166 -4.93 -14.86 8.08
C HIS A 166 -5.09 -13.61 8.95
N HIS A 167 -4.62 -12.44 8.50
CA HIS A 167 -4.81 -11.18 9.22
C HIS A 167 -6.17 -10.57 8.88
N PRO A 168 -7.00 -10.24 9.85
CA PRO A 168 -8.12 -9.34 9.63
C PRO A 168 -7.63 -7.98 9.11
N ILE A 169 -8.35 -7.42 8.16
CA ILE A 169 -8.10 -6.09 7.62
C ILE A 169 -9.22 -5.17 8.07
N ILE A 170 -8.87 -4.08 8.74
CA ILE A 170 -9.82 -3.10 9.25
C ILE A 170 -9.63 -1.81 8.46
N ILE A 171 -10.62 -1.44 7.67
CA ILE A 171 -10.60 -0.21 6.86
C ILE A 171 -11.40 0.86 7.61
N TRP A 172 -10.80 2.02 7.81
CA TRP A 172 -11.41 3.18 8.43
C TRP A 172 -11.79 4.17 7.35
N ALA A 173 -13.07 4.48 7.23
CA ALA A 173 -13.54 5.45 6.23
C ALA A 173 -14.81 6.17 6.70
N GLY A 174 -14.85 7.47 6.51
CA GLY A 174 -16.05 8.28 6.65
C GLY A 174 -16.85 8.38 5.36
N GLU A 175 -17.88 9.23 5.35
CA GLU A 175 -18.80 9.40 4.22
C GLU A 175 -18.31 10.47 3.20
N ASN A 176 -17.17 11.11 3.43
CA ASN A 176 -16.63 12.09 2.50
C ASN A 176 -16.09 11.45 1.20
N ALA A 177 -16.02 12.24 0.13
CA ALA A 177 -15.61 11.77 -1.20
C ALA A 177 -14.19 11.18 -1.22
N HIS A 178 -13.28 11.74 -0.43
CA HIS A 178 -11.89 11.29 -0.36
C HIS A 178 -11.80 9.85 0.21
N GLU A 179 -12.31 9.65 1.42
CA GLU A 179 -12.23 8.35 2.10
C GLU A 179 -13.08 7.28 1.40
N GLN A 180 -14.25 7.66 0.84
CA GLN A 180 -15.09 6.76 0.08
C GLN A 180 -14.46 6.31 -1.24
N THR A 181 -13.73 7.17 -1.93
CA THR A 181 -13.00 6.77 -3.13
C THR A 181 -11.81 5.89 -2.79
N GLY A 182 -11.04 6.24 -1.76
CA GLY A 182 -9.95 5.43 -1.24
C GLY A 182 -10.43 4.04 -0.79
N LEU A 183 -11.55 3.95 -0.05
CA LEU A 183 -12.17 2.69 0.35
C LEU A 183 -12.46 1.79 -0.86
N ARG A 184 -13.11 2.33 -1.91
CA ARG A 184 -13.42 1.54 -3.11
C ARG A 184 -12.16 1.05 -3.82
N PHE A 185 -11.12 1.87 -3.87
CA PHE A 185 -9.86 1.47 -4.46
C PHE A 185 -9.17 0.37 -3.62
N VAL A 186 -9.14 0.48 -2.31
CA VAL A 186 -8.61 -0.56 -1.42
C VAL A 186 -9.39 -1.87 -1.56
N LEU A 187 -10.72 -1.84 -1.58
CA LEU A 187 -11.54 -3.02 -1.81
C LEU A 187 -11.26 -3.67 -3.17
N TYR A 188 -11.02 -2.85 -4.21
CA TYR A 188 -10.59 -3.37 -5.51
C TYR A 188 -9.23 -4.09 -5.44
N LEU A 189 -8.26 -3.55 -4.69
CA LEU A 189 -6.96 -4.21 -4.47
C LEU A 189 -7.09 -5.53 -3.72
N LEU A 190 -8.07 -5.63 -2.82
CA LEU A 190 -8.31 -6.78 -1.96
C LEU A 190 -9.27 -7.83 -2.57
N LYS A 191 -9.82 -7.59 -3.76
CA LYS A 191 -10.88 -8.43 -4.38
C LYS A 191 -10.56 -9.92 -4.52
N GLU A 192 -9.27 -10.28 -4.59
CA GLU A 192 -8.81 -11.67 -4.70
C GLU A 192 -8.23 -12.21 -3.39
N LYS A 193 -8.29 -11.41 -2.31
CA LYS A 193 -7.80 -11.79 -0.99
C LYS A 193 -8.90 -12.53 -0.21
N THR A 194 -8.48 -13.40 0.69
CA THR A 194 -9.38 -14.21 1.54
C THR A 194 -9.40 -13.73 2.99
N ASN A 195 -8.88 -12.53 3.24
CA ASN A 195 -8.86 -11.93 4.56
C ASN A 195 -10.29 -11.57 5.02
N ASP A 196 -10.55 -11.69 6.32
CA ASP A 196 -11.73 -11.06 6.92
C ASP A 196 -11.55 -9.54 6.84
N ILE A 197 -12.51 -8.86 6.21
CA ILE A 197 -12.47 -7.40 6.01
C ILE A 197 -13.55 -6.76 6.88
N TYR A 198 -13.14 -5.82 7.71
CA TYR A 198 -14.00 -5.02 8.57
C TYR A 198 -13.99 -3.57 8.11
N LEU A 199 -15.16 -2.94 8.11
CA LEU A 199 -15.29 -1.51 7.89
C LEU A 199 -15.66 -0.82 9.21
N ILE A 200 -14.97 0.26 9.51
CA ILE A 200 -15.42 1.22 10.50
C ILE A 200 -15.84 2.49 9.75
N ASN A 201 -17.16 2.64 9.55
CA ASN A 201 -17.72 3.90 9.06
C ASN A 201 -17.70 4.92 10.21
N THR A 202 -16.74 5.85 10.13
CA THR A 202 -16.50 6.81 11.23
C THR A 202 -17.64 7.79 11.43
N ASN A 203 -18.40 8.13 10.37
CA ASN A 203 -19.57 9.00 10.48
C ASN A 203 -20.75 8.29 11.17
N GLU A 204 -21.04 7.05 10.77
CA GLU A 204 -22.13 6.26 11.40
C GLU A 204 -21.79 5.90 12.84
N ALA A 205 -20.54 5.48 13.08
CA ALA A 205 -20.08 5.19 14.43
C ALA A 205 -20.12 6.43 15.33
N TYR A 206 -19.82 7.63 14.79
CA TYR A 206 -19.96 8.88 15.53
C TYR A 206 -21.40 9.17 15.88
N LYS A 207 -22.32 9.09 14.93
CA LYS A 207 -23.76 9.28 15.16
C LYS A 207 -24.30 8.30 16.20
N THR A 208 -23.88 7.05 16.16
CA THR A 208 -24.37 6.01 17.07
C THR A 208 -23.88 6.20 18.50
N HIS A 209 -22.61 6.58 18.69
CA HIS A 209 -21.98 6.55 20.01
C HIS A 209 -21.76 7.92 20.65
N PHE A 210 -21.71 9.01 19.85
CA PHE A 210 -21.28 10.33 20.32
C PHE A 210 -22.25 11.46 19.98
N ASP A 211 -23.32 11.19 19.21
CA ASP A 211 -24.28 12.20 18.83
C ASP A 211 -24.91 12.86 20.07
N ARG A 212 -24.66 14.14 20.22
CA ARG A 212 -25.23 14.95 21.28
C ARG A 212 -26.35 15.78 20.66
N LYS A 213 -27.60 15.53 21.05
CA LYS A 213 -28.76 16.23 20.54
C LYS A 213 -28.71 17.77 20.66
N GLU A 214 -27.76 18.27 21.43
CA GLU A 214 -27.56 19.71 21.68
C GLU A 214 -26.53 20.36 20.74
N ILE A 215 -25.72 19.57 20.00
CA ILE A 215 -24.66 20.07 19.13
C ILE A 215 -24.82 19.40 17.77
N ASP A 216 -25.16 20.20 16.76
CA ASP A 216 -25.21 19.73 15.37
C ASP A 216 -23.76 19.66 14.81
N PHE A 217 -23.07 18.59 15.16
CA PHE A 217 -21.71 18.33 14.70
C PHE A 217 -21.62 16.91 14.18
N THR A 218 -21.15 16.76 12.95
CA THR A 218 -20.77 15.47 12.37
C THR A 218 -19.34 15.63 11.81
N PRO A 219 -18.39 14.76 12.18
CA PRO A 219 -17.04 14.83 11.67
C PRO A 219 -17.06 14.68 10.14
N LEU A 220 -16.32 15.55 9.43
CA LEU A 220 -16.20 15.49 7.97
C LEU A 220 -15.22 14.42 7.52
N HIS A 221 -14.23 14.10 8.35
CA HIS A 221 -13.23 13.08 8.11
C HIS A 221 -12.68 12.52 9.42
N MET A 222 -12.07 11.33 9.35
CA MET A 222 -11.52 10.63 10.53
C MET A 222 -10.52 11.48 11.33
N GLY A 223 -9.81 12.42 10.71
CA GLY A 223 -8.82 13.29 11.39
C GLY A 223 -9.41 14.26 12.42
N GLU A 224 -10.74 14.45 12.43
CA GLU A 224 -11.45 15.27 13.43
C GLU A 224 -11.84 14.49 14.69
N LEU A 225 -11.61 13.16 14.70
CA LEU A 225 -11.93 12.31 15.81
C LEU A 225 -10.79 12.25 16.84
N SER A 226 -11.16 12.31 18.12
CA SER A 226 -10.23 12.06 19.20
C SER A 226 -9.83 10.59 19.30
N PHE A 227 -8.70 10.31 19.92
CA PHE A 227 -8.27 8.92 20.12
C PHE A 227 -9.22 8.12 21.04
N GLU A 228 -9.93 8.75 21.98
CA GLU A 228 -10.98 8.11 22.78
C GLU A 228 -12.15 7.66 21.93
N GLN A 229 -12.57 8.49 20.97
CA GLN A 229 -13.63 8.16 20.03
C GLN A 229 -13.20 7.01 19.12
N LEU A 230 -11.99 7.06 18.57
CA LEU A 230 -11.45 5.97 17.74
C LEU A 230 -11.36 4.64 18.50
N LYS A 231 -10.95 4.67 19.77
CA LYS A 231 -10.94 3.51 20.65
C LYS A 231 -12.32 2.88 20.77
N GLN A 232 -13.34 3.68 21.06
CA GLN A 232 -14.69 3.20 21.23
C GLN A 232 -15.30 2.66 19.93
N MET A 233 -14.99 3.30 18.77
CA MET A 233 -15.40 2.83 17.45
C MET A 233 -14.74 1.47 17.12
N TYR A 234 -13.47 1.30 17.45
CA TYR A 234 -12.76 0.06 17.25
C TYR A 234 -13.38 -1.14 17.96
N GLU A 235 -13.86 -0.95 19.18
CA GLU A 235 -14.52 -1.98 19.98
C GLU A 235 -15.85 -2.45 19.37
N ASN A 236 -16.48 -1.63 18.51
CA ASN A 236 -17.79 -1.85 17.90
C ASN A 236 -17.77 -2.04 16.37
N LYS A 237 -16.63 -2.50 15.82
CA LYS A 237 -16.46 -2.71 14.38
C LYS A 237 -17.38 -3.77 13.79
N GLU A 238 -17.85 -3.55 12.56
CA GLU A 238 -18.68 -4.48 11.80
C GLU A 238 -17.89 -5.18 10.69
N ASN A 239 -18.21 -6.48 10.48
CA ASN A 239 -17.62 -7.25 9.39
C ASN A 239 -18.39 -6.97 8.09
N ILE A 240 -17.67 -6.64 7.01
CA ILE A 240 -18.21 -6.50 5.66
C ILE A 240 -17.71 -7.67 4.81
N HIS A 241 -18.61 -8.59 4.50
CA HIS A 241 -18.31 -9.68 3.56
C HIS A 241 -18.56 -9.24 2.13
#